data_0400d1fb56456e12c9d95c1f999fcc60
#
_entry.id   0400d1fb56456e12c9d95c1f999fcc60
#
_cell.length_a   1.000
_cell.length_b   1.000
_cell.length_c   1.000
_cell.angle_alpha   90.00
_cell.angle_beta   90.00
_cell.angle_gamma   90.00
#
_symmetry.space_group_name_H-M   'P 1'
#
loop_
_entity.id
_entity.type
_entity.pdbx_description
1 polymer ?
#
loop_
_entity_poly.entity_id
_entity_poly.type
_entity_poly.pdbx_seq_one_letter_code
_entity_poly.pdbx_strand_id
1 'polypeptide(L)'
;VKIRPFFFFLAAPVLSVPVLAHHSGAMFEDELTVTLTGIVTHFDYVNPHSWLYVNVENDDGSVTEWGFELDAPPRLRRLGISPRFWEAGDTVTVRTRPLKDGRPAGLLVGALSDSGRAFGNTSGLE
;
A
#
# COMPACT_ATOMS: atom_id res chain seq x y z
N VAL A 1 13.09 6.75 -70.17
CA VAL A 1 12.33 7.37 -69.07
C VAL A 1 12.40 6.43 -67.89
N LYS A 2 13.12 6.83 -66.80
CA LYS A 2 13.24 6.02 -65.55
C LYS A 2 12.16 6.48 -64.58
N ILE A 3 11.16 5.65 -64.35
CA ILE A 3 10.10 5.88 -63.36
C ILE A 3 10.66 5.44 -62.01
N ARG A 4 10.84 6.39 -61.07
CA ARG A 4 11.18 6.13 -59.68
C ARG A 4 9.90 5.84 -58.91
N PRO A 5 9.81 4.73 -58.15
CA PRO A 5 8.68 4.48 -57.29
C PRO A 5 8.73 5.45 -56.09
N PHE A 6 7.64 6.17 -55.89
CA PHE A 6 7.42 7.04 -54.75
C PHE A 6 6.83 6.17 -53.63
N PHE A 7 7.64 5.84 -52.63
CA PHE A 7 7.12 5.15 -51.44
C PHE A 7 6.40 6.14 -50.52
N PHE A 8 5.10 6.03 -50.48
CA PHE A 8 4.27 6.75 -49.50
C PHE A 8 4.40 6.03 -48.16
N PHE A 9 5.11 6.65 -47.20
CA PHE A 9 5.17 6.16 -45.84
C PHE A 9 3.93 6.63 -45.11
N LEU A 10 2.95 5.74 -44.95
CA LEU A 10 1.73 6.02 -44.16
C LEU A 10 2.11 5.95 -42.69
N ALA A 11 2.37 7.09 -42.06
CA ALA A 11 2.56 7.19 -40.61
C ALA A 11 1.21 7.00 -39.92
N ALA A 12 0.97 5.83 -39.35
CA ALA A 12 -0.18 5.60 -38.49
C ALA A 12 0.00 6.38 -37.18
N PRO A 13 -0.99 7.17 -36.74
CA PRO A 13 -0.92 7.84 -35.45
C PRO A 13 -0.98 6.78 -34.35
N VAL A 14 0.07 6.69 -33.54
CA VAL A 14 0.07 5.91 -32.29
C VAL A 14 -0.79 6.70 -31.30
N LEU A 15 -2.04 6.28 -31.13
CA LEU A 15 -2.92 6.76 -30.05
C LEU A 15 -2.36 6.23 -28.72
N SER A 16 -1.59 7.05 -28.02
CA SER A 16 -1.22 6.80 -26.63
C SER A 16 -2.48 6.98 -25.77
N VAL A 17 -3.13 5.88 -25.42
CA VAL A 17 -4.17 5.86 -24.36
C VAL A 17 -3.44 6.09 -23.03
N PRO A 18 -3.76 7.15 -22.27
CA PRO A 18 -3.24 7.26 -20.91
C PRO A 18 -3.80 6.09 -20.11
N VAL A 19 -2.94 5.18 -19.68
CA VAL A 19 -3.28 4.19 -18.65
C VAL A 19 -3.39 4.97 -17.36
N LEU A 20 -4.61 5.38 -17.02
CA LEU A 20 -4.95 5.92 -15.71
C LEU A 20 -4.89 4.75 -14.72
N ALA A 21 -3.69 4.45 -14.22
CA ALA A 21 -3.52 3.64 -13.03
C ALA A 21 -3.95 4.47 -11.80
N HIS A 22 -5.24 4.82 -11.75
CA HIS A 22 -5.87 5.22 -10.52
C HIS A 22 -6.09 3.95 -9.71
N HIS A 23 -5.16 3.64 -8.81
CA HIS A 23 -5.52 2.90 -7.61
C HIS A 23 -6.51 3.80 -6.87
N SER A 24 -7.77 3.70 -7.27
CA SER A 24 -8.82 4.45 -6.61
C SER A 24 -8.97 3.85 -5.22
N GLY A 25 -9.05 4.70 -4.19
CA GLY A 25 -9.43 4.29 -2.84
C GLY A 25 -10.72 3.46 -2.80
N ALA A 26 -11.41 3.33 -3.94
CA ALA A 26 -12.62 2.55 -4.16
C ALA A 26 -12.50 1.04 -3.86
N MET A 27 -11.29 0.48 -3.85
CA MET A 27 -11.07 -0.94 -3.48
C MET A 27 -11.11 -1.19 -1.98
N PHE A 28 -10.94 -0.15 -1.16
CA PHE A 28 -11.01 -0.23 0.30
C PHE A 28 -12.39 0.15 0.80
N GLU A 29 -12.78 -0.39 1.96
CA GLU A 29 -14.01 0.03 2.64
C GLU A 29 -13.92 1.50 3.04
N ASP A 30 -14.98 2.27 2.79
CA ASP A 30 -14.96 3.71 3.03
C ASP A 30 -15.30 4.07 4.48
N GLU A 31 -16.25 3.34 5.08
CA GLU A 31 -16.79 3.62 6.42
C GLU A 31 -16.35 2.59 7.47
N LEU A 32 -15.85 1.43 7.04
CA LEU A 32 -15.41 0.37 7.94
C LEU A 32 -13.91 0.51 8.23
N THR A 33 -13.57 0.54 9.51
CA THR A 33 -12.19 0.32 9.96
C THR A 33 -12.14 -0.88 10.91
N VAL A 34 -11.07 -1.65 10.81
CA VAL A 34 -10.75 -2.75 11.73
C VAL A 34 -9.43 -2.46 12.43
N THR A 35 -9.31 -2.95 13.67
CA THR A 35 -8.08 -2.86 14.46
C THR A 35 -7.52 -4.25 14.61
N LEU A 36 -6.24 -4.42 14.29
CA LEU A 36 -5.51 -5.67 14.31
C LEU A 36 -4.19 -5.47 15.07
N THR A 37 -3.80 -6.46 15.86
CA THR A 37 -2.50 -6.48 16.52
C THR A 37 -1.70 -7.68 16.04
N GLY A 38 -0.41 -7.48 15.80
CA GLY A 38 0.45 -8.56 15.31
C GLY A 38 1.92 -8.19 15.29
N ILE A 39 2.71 -9.07 14.69
CA ILE A 39 4.16 -8.95 14.59
C ILE A 39 4.54 -8.54 13.18
N VAL A 40 5.32 -7.47 13.06
CA VAL A 40 5.85 -7.01 11.76
C VAL A 40 6.73 -8.09 11.16
N THR A 41 6.48 -8.45 9.91
CA THR A 41 7.35 -9.34 9.12
C THR A 41 8.35 -8.54 8.30
N HIS A 42 7.89 -7.49 7.62
CA HIS A 42 8.75 -6.56 6.87
C HIS A 42 8.02 -5.26 6.53
N PHE A 43 8.79 -4.25 6.11
CA PHE A 43 8.28 -2.97 5.64
C PHE A 43 8.91 -2.63 4.29
N ASP A 44 8.10 -2.70 3.24
CA ASP A 44 8.50 -2.34 1.88
C ASP A 44 8.36 -0.83 1.68
N TYR A 45 9.50 -0.13 1.70
CA TYR A 45 9.58 1.32 1.52
C TYR A 45 9.85 1.66 0.05
N VAL A 46 8.84 1.50 -0.81
CA VAL A 46 8.95 1.52 -2.27
C VAL A 46 7.90 2.40 -2.94
N ASN A 47 8.18 2.81 -4.20
CA ASN A 47 7.21 3.48 -5.07
C ASN A 47 6.38 2.43 -5.85
N PRO A 48 5.12 2.71 -6.22
CA PRO A 48 4.37 3.95 -5.94
C PRO A 48 3.76 4.00 -4.53
N HIS A 49 3.65 2.88 -3.82
CA HIS A 49 3.06 2.74 -2.50
C HIS A 49 3.92 1.83 -1.64
N SER A 50 4.19 2.26 -0.40
CA SER A 50 4.87 1.43 0.59
C SER A 50 3.89 0.45 1.23
N TRP A 51 4.40 -0.66 1.80
CA TRP A 51 3.58 -1.70 2.40
C TRP A 51 4.18 -2.18 3.73
N LEU A 52 3.36 -2.18 4.77
CA LEU A 52 3.69 -2.79 6.05
C LEU A 52 3.03 -4.17 6.12
N TYR A 53 3.82 -5.22 6.36
CA TYR A 53 3.33 -6.59 6.49
C TYR A 53 3.41 -7.05 7.94
N VAL A 54 2.32 -7.64 8.42
CA VAL A 54 2.13 -8.00 9.82
C VAL A 54 1.47 -9.37 9.93
N ASN A 55 2.07 -10.26 10.67
CA ASN A 55 1.46 -11.54 11.05
C ASN A 55 0.46 -11.32 12.18
N VAL A 56 -0.80 -11.59 11.91
CA VAL A 56 -1.91 -11.48 12.86
C VAL A 56 -2.39 -12.86 13.24
N GLU A 57 -2.48 -13.13 14.54
CA GLU A 57 -3.08 -14.37 15.06
C GLU A 57 -4.61 -14.27 15.00
N ASN A 58 -5.24 -15.26 14.42
CA ASN A 58 -6.69 -15.40 14.34
C ASN A 58 -7.25 -16.08 15.59
N ASP A 59 -8.56 -16.00 15.80
CA ASP A 59 -9.25 -16.58 16.96
C ASP A 59 -9.06 -18.10 17.08
N ASP A 60 -8.80 -18.80 15.97
CA ASP A 60 -8.53 -20.25 15.92
C ASP A 60 -7.06 -20.61 16.15
N GLY A 61 -6.20 -19.61 16.43
CA GLY A 61 -4.76 -19.78 16.63
C GLY A 61 -3.94 -19.89 15.35
N SER A 62 -4.57 -19.83 14.17
CA SER A 62 -3.84 -19.72 12.91
C SER A 62 -3.28 -18.30 12.73
N VAL A 63 -2.27 -18.15 11.86
CA VAL A 63 -1.65 -16.85 11.58
C VAL A 63 -1.93 -16.46 10.14
N THR A 64 -2.36 -15.22 9.95
CA THR A 64 -2.56 -14.62 8.63
C THR A 64 -1.63 -13.42 8.48
N GLU A 65 -0.85 -13.38 7.40
CA GLU A 65 -0.09 -12.18 7.05
C GLU A 65 -1.02 -11.17 6.38
N TRP A 66 -1.08 -9.96 6.98
CA TRP A 66 -1.81 -8.81 6.46
C TRP A 66 -0.85 -7.83 5.81
N GLY A 67 -1.25 -7.28 4.66
CA GLY A 67 -0.55 -6.18 4.00
C GLY A 67 -1.30 -4.86 4.17
N PHE A 68 -0.61 -3.82 4.66
CA PHE A 68 -1.19 -2.49 4.83
C PHE A 68 -0.53 -1.50 3.89
N GLU A 69 -1.32 -0.92 2.99
CA GLU A 69 -0.86 0.07 2.03
C GLU A 69 -0.66 1.43 2.68
N LEU A 70 0.46 2.07 2.36
CA LEU A 70 0.83 3.42 2.76
C LEU A 70 1.15 4.27 1.53
N ASP A 71 1.38 5.55 1.76
CA ASP A 71 1.85 6.49 0.74
C ASP A 71 3.25 6.11 0.20
N ALA A 72 3.61 6.78 -0.89
CA ALA A 72 4.95 6.70 -1.48
C ALA A 72 6.03 7.25 -0.53
N PRO A 73 7.29 6.77 -0.63
CA PRO A 73 8.40 7.18 0.19
C PRO A 73 8.62 8.70 0.35
N PRO A 74 8.46 9.55 -0.69
CA PRO A 74 8.63 10.99 -0.52
C PRO A 74 7.62 11.62 0.46
N ARG A 75 6.38 11.10 0.51
CA ARG A 75 5.37 11.57 1.45
C ARG A 75 5.63 11.04 2.86
N LEU A 76 5.95 9.76 2.99
CA LEU A 76 6.27 9.13 4.28
C LEU A 76 7.46 9.82 4.95
N ARG A 77 8.50 10.17 4.19
CA ARG A 77 9.66 10.89 4.71
C ARG A 77 9.29 12.25 5.31
N ARG A 78 8.37 12.99 4.67
CA ARG A 78 7.87 14.26 5.22
C ARG A 78 7.09 14.08 6.53
N LEU A 79 6.52 12.90 6.76
CA LEU A 79 5.85 12.52 7.99
C LEU A 79 6.81 11.92 9.04
N GLY A 80 8.12 11.88 8.77
CA GLY A 80 9.12 11.31 9.67
C GLY A 80 9.24 9.79 9.61
N ILE A 81 8.60 9.15 8.62
CA ILE A 81 8.65 7.71 8.43
C ILE A 81 9.84 7.37 7.54
N SER A 82 10.81 6.65 8.09
CA SER A 82 11.99 6.15 7.40
C SER A 82 11.84 4.69 6.97
N PRO A 83 12.73 4.14 6.14
CA PRO A 83 12.71 2.71 5.79
C PRO A 83 12.84 1.76 6.99
N ARG A 84 13.34 2.25 8.13
CA ARG A 84 13.52 1.50 9.38
C ARG A 84 12.53 1.93 10.48
N PHE A 85 11.43 2.54 10.09
CA PHE A 85 10.42 2.99 11.07
C PHE A 85 9.73 1.81 11.75
N TRP A 86 9.50 0.74 11.03
CA TRP A 86 9.10 -0.57 11.56
C TRP A 86 10.15 -1.60 11.16
N GLU A 87 10.51 -2.47 12.10
CA GLU A 87 11.46 -3.54 11.87
C GLU A 87 10.79 -4.91 12.11
N ALA A 88 11.28 -5.94 11.44
CA ALA A 88 10.77 -7.30 11.66
C ALA A 88 10.89 -7.69 13.15
N GLY A 89 9.82 -8.21 13.71
CA GLY A 89 9.70 -8.54 15.12
C GLY A 89 9.08 -7.47 16.01
N ASP A 90 8.86 -6.25 15.50
CA ASP A 90 8.10 -5.23 16.25
C ASP A 90 6.65 -5.71 16.44
N THR A 91 6.10 -5.54 17.65
CA THR A 91 4.67 -5.67 17.89
C THR A 91 4.00 -4.36 17.50
N VAL A 92 2.94 -4.44 16.70
CA VAL A 92 2.20 -3.26 16.25
C VAL A 92 0.70 -3.48 16.31
N THR A 93 -0.02 -2.46 16.79
CA THR A 93 -1.48 -2.37 16.65
C THR A 93 -1.80 -1.41 15.53
N VAL A 94 -2.55 -1.88 14.53
CA VAL A 94 -2.89 -1.12 13.33
C VAL A 94 -4.39 -0.90 13.24
N ARG A 95 -4.79 0.27 12.73
CA ARG A 95 -6.14 0.55 12.24
C ARG A 95 -6.09 0.64 10.73
N THR A 96 -6.95 -0.11 10.07
CA THR A 96 -6.98 -0.18 8.61
C THR A 96 -8.39 -0.13 8.06
N ARG A 97 -8.54 0.39 6.84
CA ARG A 97 -9.73 0.17 6.01
C ARG A 97 -9.47 -1.05 5.14
N PRO A 98 -10.14 -2.19 5.39
CA PRO A 98 -9.86 -3.44 4.69
C PRO A 98 -10.25 -3.37 3.21
N LEU A 99 -9.72 -4.29 2.42
CA LEU A 99 -10.19 -4.51 1.04
C LEU A 99 -11.62 -5.03 1.04
N LYS A 100 -12.45 -4.51 0.13
CA LYS A 100 -13.85 -4.93 -0.09
C LYS A 100 -13.97 -6.39 -0.53
N ASP A 101 -12.94 -6.96 -1.14
CA ASP A 101 -12.92 -8.35 -1.62
C ASP A 101 -12.55 -9.37 -0.55
N GLY A 102 -12.27 -8.95 0.67
CA GLY A 102 -11.99 -9.82 1.81
C GLY A 102 -10.58 -10.40 1.88
N ARG A 103 -9.67 -10.04 0.96
CA ARG A 103 -8.26 -10.41 1.08
C ARG A 103 -7.63 -9.75 2.31
N PRO A 104 -6.63 -10.39 2.96
CA PRO A 104 -5.99 -9.86 4.16
C PRO A 104 -5.07 -8.67 3.82
N ALA A 105 -5.67 -7.56 3.44
CA ALA A 105 -4.98 -6.31 3.16
C ALA A 105 -5.92 -5.12 3.39
N GLY A 106 -5.34 -3.93 3.56
CA GLY A 106 -6.11 -2.70 3.72
C GLY A 106 -5.25 -1.44 3.62
N LEU A 107 -5.90 -0.30 3.60
CA LEU A 107 -5.24 1.00 3.67
C LEU A 107 -4.92 1.33 5.12
N LEU A 108 -3.67 1.60 5.45
CA LEU A 108 -3.26 1.96 6.80
C LEU A 108 -3.80 3.34 7.20
N VAL A 109 -4.59 3.39 8.25
CA VAL A 109 -5.17 4.63 8.82
C VAL A 109 -4.36 5.11 10.02
N GLY A 110 -3.90 4.18 10.83
CA GLY A 110 -3.08 4.44 12.01
C GLY A 110 -2.33 3.19 12.47
N ALA A 111 -1.20 3.39 13.13
CA ALA A 111 -0.41 2.32 13.72
C ALA A 111 0.31 2.81 14.96
N LEU A 112 0.37 1.96 15.98
CA LEU A 112 1.12 2.20 17.21
C LEU A 112 1.92 0.94 17.54
N SER A 113 3.25 1.07 17.67
CA SER A 113 4.11 -0.03 18.10
C SER A 113 4.33 -0.02 19.61
N ASP A 114 4.70 -1.16 20.20
CA ASP A 114 5.06 -1.27 21.61
C ASP A 114 6.23 -0.36 22.01
N SER A 115 7.08 0.00 21.04
CA SER A 115 8.16 0.97 21.24
C SER A 115 7.68 2.43 21.26
N GLY A 116 6.38 2.69 21.08
CA GLY A 116 5.77 4.03 21.06
C GLY A 116 5.89 4.76 19.72
N ARG A 117 6.31 4.08 18.64
CA ARG A 117 6.31 4.68 17.30
C ARG A 117 4.87 4.75 16.77
N ALA A 118 4.43 5.95 16.41
CA ALA A 118 3.06 6.23 16.03
C ALA A 118 2.97 6.77 14.60
N PHE A 119 1.97 6.31 13.85
CA PHE A 119 1.63 6.78 12.51
C PHE A 119 0.13 7.04 12.43
N GLY A 120 -0.26 8.14 11.77
CA GLY A 120 -1.66 8.44 11.47
C GLY A 120 -2.54 8.61 12.72
N ASN A 121 -3.78 8.12 12.64
CA ASN A 121 -4.73 8.21 13.75
C ASN A 121 -4.57 7.02 14.70
N THR A 122 -3.97 7.27 15.86
CA THR A 122 -3.71 6.26 16.91
C THR A 122 -4.68 6.31 18.09
N SER A 123 -5.73 7.13 18.05
CA SER A 123 -6.70 7.20 19.13
C SER A 123 -7.32 5.84 19.44
N GLY A 124 -7.17 5.35 20.69
CA GLY A 124 -7.70 4.06 21.11
C GLY A 124 -6.96 2.84 20.53
N LEU A 125 -5.70 2.98 20.16
CA LEU A 125 -4.79 1.86 19.84
C LEU A 125 -3.87 1.48 21.01
N GLU A 126 -4.01 2.14 22.15
CA GLU A 126 -3.22 1.94 23.38
C GLU A 126 -3.57 0.62 24.09
#